data_934a95531b1100339223abea853b94ef
#
_entry.id   934a95531b1100339223abea853b94ef
#
_cell.length_a   1.000
_cell.length_b   1.000
_cell.length_c   1.000
_cell.angle_alpha   90.00
_cell.angle_beta   90.00
_cell.angle_gamma   90.00
#
_symmetry.space_group_name_H-M   'P 1'
#
loop_
_entity.id
_entity.type
_entity.pdbx_description
1 polymer ?
#
loop_
_entity_poly.entity_id
_entity_poly.type
_entity_poly.pdbx_seq_one_letter_code
_entity_poly.pdbx_strand_id
1 'polypeptide(L)'
;MTHFSSGGDKYLGGENLLEWLAFEAYAQNFQTLKEKDIVIAKPNYDRIDDQRFGSFMQKSKEARLNLQEIAFKLRPFLENLDAHRLEAIEENEEFEIKGFTKDFKAMLFDRNGKEVEEIELKIDCKELLELLKSKIDDGVANFFAGFSKVMAENIDNQCRAFHIFLGGNASKSVLVKQAFENTKEKQLKAYKQMASKDDFTFILYEPLGTEESDKQILELIGKDAFEVWGGYVKPTCKTGVAFGLLESRNKTGGIEMPSIDSNPVFKYDLGVEKEGKFHAKISRDSLKLNEYQIFQTKEEWGGFDGLDTLQR
;
A
#
# COMPACT_ATOMS: atom_id res chain seq x y z
N MET A 1 -6.67 20.74 15.09
CA MET A 1 -7.07 19.81 14.01
C MET A 1 -7.80 18.64 14.64
N THR A 2 -9.00 18.32 14.20
CA THR A 2 -9.82 17.25 14.82
C THR A 2 -9.80 16.03 13.89
N HIS A 3 -9.47 14.85 14.43
CA HIS A 3 -9.52 13.59 13.69
C HIS A 3 -10.93 12.99 13.80
N PHE A 4 -11.64 12.84 12.69
CA PHE A 4 -13.02 12.36 12.69
C PHE A 4 -13.15 10.85 12.53
N SER A 5 -12.33 10.24 11.68
CA SER A 5 -12.40 8.80 11.41
C SER A 5 -11.14 8.31 10.72
N SER A 6 -10.95 7.00 10.75
CA SER A 6 -9.99 6.29 9.91
C SER A 6 -10.74 5.22 9.10
N GLY A 7 -10.41 5.13 7.84
CA GLY A 7 -10.97 4.13 6.93
C GLY A 7 -9.98 3.84 5.82
N GLY A 8 -10.18 2.77 5.08
CA GLY A 8 -9.34 2.42 3.96
C GLY A 8 -9.37 0.94 3.65
N ASP A 9 -8.70 0.56 2.58
CA ASP A 9 -8.48 -0.82 2.20
C ASP A 9 -7.09 -1.26 2.67
N LYS A 10 -7.04 -2.14 3.66
CA LYS A 10 -5.79 -2.67 4.21
C LYS A 10 -4.99 -3.50 3.22
N TYR A 11 -5.60 -3.86 2.08
CA TYR A 11 -5.00 -4.72 1.05
C TYR A 11 -4.57 -3.96 -0.22
N LEU A 12 -4.68 -2.63 -0.24
CA LEU A 12 -4.29 -1.80 -1.38
C LEU A 12 -2.85 -1.28 -1.29
N GLY A 13 -2.01 -1.85 -0.43
CA GLY A 13 -0.59 -1.49 -0.37
C GLY A 13 0.19 -1.99 -1.60
N GLY A 14 1.29 -1.32 -1.94
CA GLY A 14 2.11 -1.69 -3.10
C GLY A 14 2.60 -3.15 -3.08
N GLU A 15 2.95 -3.69 -1.92
CA GLU A 15 3.32 -5.11 -1.79
C GLU A 15 2.13 -6.05 -2.06
N ASN A 16 0.92 -5.67 -1.63
CA ASN A 16 -0.27 -6.46 -1.92
C ASN A 16 -0.61 -6.44 -3.42
N LEU A 17 -0.44 -5.30 -4.08
CA LEU A 17 -0.60 -5.22 -5.54
C LEU A 17 0.44 -6.10 -6.27
N LEU A 18 1.68 -6.15 -5.79
CA LEU A 18 2.71 -7.02 -6.33
C LEU A 18 2.38 -8.50 -6.14
N GLU A 19 1.85 -8.90 -4.98
CA GLU A 19 1.38 -10.28 -4.77
C GLU A 19 0.24 -10.63 -5.74
N TRP A 20 -0.66 -9.70 -6.05
CA TRP A 20 -1.70 -9.90 -7.04
C TRP A 20 -1.14 -10.05 -8.46
N LEU A 21 -0.19 -9.21 -8.86
CA LEU A 21 0.49 -9.32 -10.15
C LEU A 21 1.22 -10.67 -10.28
N ALA A 22 1.90 -11.10 -9.22
CA ALA A 22 2.60 -12.38 -9.20
C ALA A 22 1.64 -13.57 -9.32
N PHE A 23 0.48 -13.47 -8.68
CA PHE A 23 -0.56 -14.49 -8.75
C PHE A 23 -1.17 -14.57 -10.15
N GLU A 24 -1.37 -13.43 -10.82
CA GLU A 24 -1.83 -13.40 -12.21
C GLU A 24 -0.77 -13.91 -13.18
N ALA A 25 0.49 -13.52 -13.01
CA ALA A 25 1.61 -14.04 -13.79
C ALA A 25 1.74 -15.57 -13.66
N TYR A 26 1.50 -16.10 -12.46
CA TYR A 26 1.42 -17.54 -12.24
C TYR A 26 0.24 -18.16 -13.02
N ALA A 27 -0.92 -17.49 -13.03
CA ALA A 27 -2.11 -17.94 -13.77
C ALA A 27 -1.83 -18.04 -15.28
N GLN A 28 -1.22 -17.02 -15.85
CA GLN A 28 -0.85 -16.98 -17.28
C GLN A 28 0.10 -18.12 -17.67
N ASN A 29 0.91 -18.61 -16.74
CA ASN A 29 1.91 -19.66 -16.98
C ASN A 29 1.55 -21.00 -16.31
N PHE A 30 0.30 -21.18 -15.87
CA PHE A 30 -0.10 -22.28 -15.00
C PHE A 30 0.22 -23.66 -15.56
N GLN A 31 0.04 -23.91 -16.86
CA GLN A 31 0.32 -25.23 -17.45
C GLN A 31 1.81 -25.61 -17.33
N THR A 32 2.71 -24.71 -17.70
CA THR A 32 4.15 -24.91 -17.57
C THR A 32 4.59 -25.13 -16.12
N LEU A 33 4.01 -24.33 -15.21
CA LEU A 33 4.33 -24.42 -13.78
C LEU A 33 3.77 -25.69 -13.14
N LYS A 34 2.58 -26.11 -13.56
CA LYS A 34 1.97 -27.38 -13.16
C LYS A 34 2.79 -28.60 -13.54
N GLU A 35 3.31 -28.64 -14.77
CA GLU A 35 4.17 -29.74 -15.24
C GLU A 35 5.46 -29.87 -14.42
N LYS A 36 5.93 -28.78 -13.83
CA LYS A 36 7.11 -28.72 -12.97
C LYS A 36 6.77 -28.83 -11.48
N ASP A 37 5.50 -29.10 -11.13
CA ASP A 37 4.98 -29.20 -9.78
C ASP A 37 5.22 -27.94 -8.90
N ILE A 38 5.29 -26.75 -9.53
CA ILE A 38 5.48 -25.48 -8.86
C ILE A 38 4.18 -25.06 -8.16
N VAL A 39 4.28 -24.73 -6.89
CA VAL A 39 3.15 -24.28 -6.05
C VAL A 39 3.20 -22.77 -5.83
N ILE A 40 2.04 -22.16 -5.54
CA ILE A 40 1.93 -20.72 -5.28
C ILE A 40 1.16 -20.45 -3.99
N ALA A 41 1.53 -19.42 -3.25
CA ALA A 41 0.74 -18.94 -2.13
C ALA A 41 -0.38 -18.02 -2.64
N LYS A 42 -1.48 -18.03 -1.90
CA LYS A 42 -2.56 -17.08 -2.08
C LYS A 42 -2.06 -15.67 -1.73
N PRO A 43 -2.36 -14.64 -2.53
CA PRO A 43 -2.13 -13.26 -2.14
C PRO A 43 -2.78 -12.96 -0.79
N ASN A 44 -2.20 -12.03 -0.04
CA ASN A 44 -2.69 -11.67 1.29
C ASN A 44 -4.01 -10.88 1.20
N TYR A 45 -5.12 -11.61 0.97
CA TYR A 45 -6.47 -11.07 0.85
C TYR A 45 -7.50 -12.07 1.40
N ASP A 46 -8.33 -11.64 2.36
CA ASP A 46 -9.20 -12.54 3.13
C ASP A 46 -10.34 -13.19 2.31
N ARG A 47 -10.66 -12.69 1.12
CA ARG A 47 -11.87 -13.03 0.37
C ARG A 47 -11.65 -13.76 -0.95
N ILE A 48 -10.46 -14.29 -1.21
CA ILE A 48 -10.25 -15.07 -2.43
C ILE A 48 -10.75 -16.49 -2.19
N ASP A 49 -11.89 -16.80 -2.73
CA ASP A 49 -12.34 -18.17 -2.94
C ASP A 49 -11.93 -18.62 -4.37
N ASP A 50 -10.65 -18.41 -4.68
CA ASP A 50 -10.12 -18.77 -5.97
C ASP A 50 -9.61 -20.20 -5.92
N GLN A 51 -10.32 -21.08 -6.62
CA GLN A 51 -9.98 -22.50 -6.72
C GLN A 51 -9.30 -22.86 -8.05
N ARG A 52 -8.92 -21.84 -8.87
CA ARG A 52 -8.34 -22.05 -10.22
C ARG A 52 -7.16 -23.04 -10.22
N PHE A 53 -6.38 -23.05 -9.16
CA PHE A 53 -5.16 -23.86 -9.08
C PHE A 53 -5.27 -25.10 -8.21
N GLY A 54 -6.41 -25.31 -7.55
CA GLY A 54 -6.64 -26.51 -6.73
C GLY A 54 -5.51 -26.76 -5.72
N SER A 55 -4.91 -27.97 -5.77
CA SER A 55 -3.83 -28.37 -4.85
C SER A 55 -2.48 -27.64 -5.08
N PHE A 56 -2.36 -26.84 -6.13
CA PHE A 56 -1.17 -26.04 -6.39
C PHE A 56 -1.16 -24.72 -5.61
N MET A 57 -2.31 -24.29 -5.08
CA MET A 57 -2.40 -23.17 -4.19
C MET A 57 -2.22 -23.64 -2.75
N GLN A 58 -1.11 -23.29 -2.11
CA GLN A 58 -0.71 -23.80 -0.81
C GLN A 58 -0.28 -22.69 0.16
N LYS A 59 -0.27 -23.01 1.45
CA LYS A 59 0.29 -22.14 2.50
C LYS A 59 1.72 -22.53 2.90
N SER A 60 2.42 -23.31 2.06
CA SER A 60 3.78 -23.75 2.34
C SER A 60 4.78 -22.59 2.22
N LYS A 61 5.98 -22.82 2.74
CA LYS A 61 7.11 -21.89 2.61
C LYS A 61 7.49 -21.71 1.13
N GLU A 62 7.54 -22.80 0.37
CA GLU A 62 7.89 -22.84 -1.05
C GLU A 62 6.89 -22.01 -1.87
N ALA A 63 5.61 -22.20 -1.63
CA ALA A 63 4.56 -21.45 -2.29
C ALA A 63 4.68 -19.93 -2.03
N ARG A 64 5.07 -19.55 -0.80
CA ARG A 64 5.32 -18.14 -0.46
C ARG A 64 6.57 -17.58 -1.12
N LEU A 65 7.66 -18.36 -1.13
CA LEU A 65 8.90 -17.97 -1.82
C LEU A 65 8.68 -17.78 -3.32
N ASN A 66 7.91 -18.66 -3.95
CA ASN A 66 7.55 -18.55 -5.36
C ASN A 66 6.76 -17.28 -5.67
N LEU A 67 5.76 -16.97 -4.82
CA LEU A 67 5.00 -15.72 -4.94
C LEU A 67 5.91 -14.49 -4.83
N GLN A 68 6.83 -14.50 -3.86
CA GLN A 68 7.77 -13.39 -3.63
C GLN A 68 8.78 -13.24 -4.77
N GLU A 69 9.31 -14.33 -5.32
CA GLU A 69 10.24 -14.27 -6.45
C GLU A 69 9.58 -13.68 -7.69
N ILE A 70 8.37 -14.13 -8.04
CA ILE A 70 7.62 -13.57 -9.17
C ILE A 70 7.27 -12.10 -8.90
N ALA A 71 6.84 -11.76 -7.70
CA ALA A 71 6.55 -10.37 -7.31
C ALA A 71 7.79 -9.47 -7.43
N PHE A 72 8.96 -9.97 -7.05
CA PHE A 72 10.22 -9.24 -7.19
C PHE A 72 10.55 -8.93 -8.65
N LYS A 73 10.35 -9.88 -9.56
CA LYS A 73 10.55 -9.68 -11.01
C LYS A 73 9.55 -8.68 -11.61
N LEU A 74 8.35 -8.60 -11.08
CA LEU A 74 7.29 -7.70 -11.53
C LEU A 74 7.33 -6.30 -10.88
N ARG A 75 8.14 -6.11 -9.84
CA ARG A 75 8.27 -4.82 -9.14
C ARG A 75 8.60 -3.66 -10.07
N PRO A 76 9.57 -3.76 -11.02
CA PRO A 76 9.87 -2.67 -11.94
C PRO A 76 8.67 -2.30 -12.83
N PHE A 77 7.82 -3.27 -13.20
CA PHE A 77 6.59 -3.01 -13.96
C PHE A 77 5.66 -2.10 -13.16
N LEU A 78 5.40 -2.40 -11.88
CA LEU A 78 4.52 -1.58 -11.05
C LEU A 78 5.11 -0.19 -10.75
N GLU A 79 6.41 -0.12 -10.44
CA GLU A 79 7.04 1.11 -9.95
C GLU A 79 7.42 2.10 -11.06
N ASN A 80 7.61 1.64 -12.29
CA ASN A 80 8.06 2.48 -13.41
C ASN A 80 7.01 2.65 -14.51
N LEU A 81 5.76 2.32 -14.24
CA LEU A 81 4.66 2.56 -15.17
C LEU A 81 4.32 4.06 -15.20
N ASP A 82 4.48 4.68 -16.36
CA ASP A 82 4.09 6.07 -16.62
C ASP A 82 2.97 6.16 -17.67
N ALA A 83 2.51 7.36 -17.99
CA ALA A 83 1.39 7.57 -18.92
C ALA A 83 1.70 7.04 -20.34
N HIS A 84 2.94 7.23 -20.83
CA HIS A 84 3.34 6.78 -22.17
C HIS A 84 3.39 5.26 -22.26
N ARG A 85 3.95 4.58 -21.24
CA ARG A 85 4.00 3.12 -21.19
C ARG A 85 2.63 2.51 -21.02
N LEU A 86 1.76 3.17 -20.25
CA LEU A 86 0.38 2.75 -20.06
C LEU A 86 -0.37 2.76 -21.41
N GLU A 87 -0.28 3.85 -22.17
CA GLU A 87 -0.90 3.97 -23.50
C GLU A 87 -0.36 2.90 -24.46
N ALA A 88 0.96 2.71 -24.51
CA ALA A 88 1.58 1.69 -25.36
C ALA A 88 1.10 0.26 -25.03
N ILE A 89 0.92 -0.07 -23.73
CA ILE A 89 0.39 -1.37 -23.30
C ILE A 89 -1.07 -1.52 -23.75
N GLU A 90 -1.90 -0.50 -23.61
CA GLU A 90 -3.31 -0.51 -24.00
C GLU A 90 -3.49 -0.70 -25.51
N GLU A 91 -2.63 -0.04 -26.30
CA GLU A 91 -2.66 -0.08 -27.76
C GLU A 91 -1.88 -1.26 -28.36
N ASN A 92 -1.30 -2.13 -27.51
CA ASN A 92 -0.41 -3.25 -27.90
C ASN A 92 0.82 -2.80 -28.72
N GLU A 93 1.35 -1.64 -28.41
CA GLU A 93 2.58 -1.13 -28.97
C GLU A 93 3.82 -1.64 -28.23
N GLU A 94 5.01 -1.45 -28.80
CA GLU A 94 6.26 -1.74 -28.13
C GLU A 94 6.55 -0.72 -27.02
N PHE A 95 6.99 -1.21 -25.89
CA PHE A 95 7.40 -0.38 -24.76
C PHE A 95 8.59 -1.00 -24.02
N GLU A 96 9.34 -0.16 -23.35
CA GLU A 96 10.43 -0.56 -22.46
C GLU A 96 10.23 -0.04 -21.05
N ILE A 97 10.39 -0.91 -20.06
CA ILE A 97 10.44 -0.55 -18.65
C ILE A 97 11.79 -0.99 -18.10
N LYS A 98 12.56 -0.05 -17.54
CA LYS A 98 13.86 -0.34 -16.95
C LYS A 98 13.74 -1.42 -15.86
N GLY A 99 14.46 -2.51 -16.06
CA GLY A 99 14.50 -3.63 -15.12
C GLY A 99 13.35 -4.64 -15.25
N PHE A 100 12.49 -4.49 -16.27
CA PHE A 100 11.41 -5.43 -16.56
C PHE A 100 11.49 -5.93 -18.01
N THR A 101 11.19 -7.20 -18.21
CA THR A 101 11.02 -7.84 -19.53
C THR A 101 9.73 -8.66 -19.51
N LYS A 102 9.00 -8.69 -20.63
CA LYS A 102 7.75 -9.48 -20.77
C LYS A 102 8.00 -10.98 -20.57
N ASP A 103 9.18 -11.45 -20.95
CA ASP A 103 9.63 -12.81 -20.72
C ASP A 103 10.79 -12.75 -19.73
N PHE A 104 10.66 -13.38 -18.59
CA PHE A 104 11.73 -13.42 -17.59
C PHE A 104 11.91 -14.82 -17.02
N LYS A 105 13.13 -15.11 -16.58
CA LYS A 105 13.46 -16.35 -15.91
C LYS A 105 13.32 -16.18 -14.40
N ALA A 106 12.71 -17.16 -13.75
CA ALA A 106 12.57 -17.23 -12.31
C ALA A 106 13.10 -18.56 -11.78
N MET A 107 13.66 -18.52 -10.58
CA MET A 107 14.06 -19.66 -9.78
C MET A 107 12.95 -19.97 -8.81
N LEU A 108 12.26 -21.08 -9.01
CA LEU A 108 11.07 -21.45 -8.25
C LEU A 108 11.25 -22.80 -7.56
N PHE A 109 10.46 -23.06 -6.54
CA PHE A 109 10.49 -24.31 -5.79
C PHE A 109 9.28 -25.18 -6.15
N ASP A 110 9.51 -26.48 -6.35
CA ASP A 110 8.43 -27.46 -6.43
C ASP A 110 7.80 -27.69 -5.03
N ARG A 111 6.71 -28.44 -4.96
CA ARG A 111 6.02 -28.73 -3.69
C ARG A 111 6.86 -29.51 -2.68
N ASN A 112 7.95 -30.15 -3.09
CA ASN A 112 8.86 -30.92 -2.25
C ASN A 112 10.05 -30.08 -1.77
N GLY A 113 10.11 -28.79 -2.13
CA GLY A 113 11.19 -27.89 -1.78
C GLY A 113 12.43 -28.01 -2.66
N LYS A 114 12.33 -28.72 -3.80
CA LYS A 114 13.41 -28.76 -4.77
C LYS A 114 13.39 -27.50 -5.61
N GLU A 115 14.53 -26.88 -5.73
CA GLU A 115 14.75 -25.73 -6.59
C GLU A 115 14.71 -26.13 -8.07
N VAL A 116 13.94 -25.39 -8.84
CA VAL A 116 13.84 -25.52 -10.28
C VAL A 116 14.32 -24.23 -10.91
N GLU A 117 15.51 -24.27 -11.47
CA GLU A 117 16.15 -23.13 -12.09
C GLU A 117 15.58 -22.78 -13.46
N GLU A 118 15.67 -21.49 -13.81
CA GLU A 118 15.43 -20.98 -15.17
C GLU A 118 14.05 -21.31 -15.77
N ILE A 119 12.99 -21.21 -14.96
CA ILE A 119 11.64 -21.29 -15.51
C ILE A 119 11.33 -19.99 -16.24
N GLU A 120 11.13 -20.03 -17.53
CA GLU A 120 10.71 -18.89 -18.33
C GLU A 120 9.21 -18.65 -18.12
N LEU A 121 8.87 -17.44 -17.67
CA LEU A 121 7.49 -16.96 -17.51
C LEU A 121 7.22 -15.91 -18.58
N LYS A 122 6.09 -16.06 -19.28
CA LYS A 122 5.62 -15.13 -20.31
C LYS A 122 4.48 -14.30 -19.76
N ILE A 123 4.56 -13.00 -19.90
CA ILE A 123 3.65 -12.07 -19.26
C ILE A 123 2.81 -11.31 -20.29
N ASP A 124 1.51 -11.45 -20.19
CA ASP A 124 0.57 -10.52 -20.81
C ASP A 124 0.44 -9.27 -19.94
N CYS A 125 1.14 -8.20 -20.36
CA CYS A 125 1.16 -6.94 -19.63
C CYS A 125 -0.19 -6.23 -19.64
N LYS A 126 -1.05 -6.49 -20.63
CA LYS A 126 -2.38 -5.90 -20.69
C LYS A 126 -3.30 -6.48 -19.62
N GLU A 127 -3.27 -7.80 -19.43
CA GLU A 127 -4.02 -8.44 -18.34
C GLU A 127 -3.53 -7.98 -16.96
N LEU A 128 -2.21 -7.83 -16.78
CA LEU A 128 -1.66 -7.26 -15.55
C LEU A 128 -2.13 -5.82 -15.32
N LEU A 129 -2.16 -5.02 -16.37
CA LEU A 129 -2.62 -3.63 -16.29
C LEU A 129 -4.11 -3.55 -15.93
N GLU A 130 -4.96 -4.37 -16.55
CA GLU A 130 -6.39 -4.45 -16.26
C GLU A 130 -6.64 -4.86 -14.81
N LEU A 131 -5.88 -5.82 -14.29
CA LEU A 131 -5.93 -6.22 -12.89
C LEU A 131 -5.57 -5.05 -11.96
N LEU A 132 -4.47 -4.34 -12.23
CA LEU A 132 -4.06 -3.18 -11.45
C LEU A 132 -5.12 -2.09 -11.44
N LYS A 133 -5.68 -1.74 -12.59
CA LYS A 133 -6.76 -0.75 -12.72
C LYS A 133 -7.95 -1.15 -11.87
N SER A 134 -8.43 -2.39 -11.99
CA SER A 134 -9.55 -2.89 -11.21
C SER A 134 -9.30 -2.78 -9.69
N LYS A 135 -8.11 -3.18 -9.21
CA LYS A 135 -7.78 -3.11 -7.78
C LYS A 135 -7.67 -1.68 -7.25
N ILE A 136 -7.09 -0.79 -8.05
CA ILE A 136 -6.93 0.61 -7.69
C ILE A 136 -8.30 1.31 -7.70
N ASP A 137 -9.14 1.05 -8.69
CA ASP A 137 -10.49 1.61 -8.79
C ASP A 137 -11.37 1.17 -7.60
N ASP A 138 -11.30 -0.10 -7.21
CA ASP A 138 -11.99 -0.63 -6.02
C ASP A 138 -11.52 0.09 -4.74
N GLY A 139 -10.21 0.31 -4.61
CA GLY A 139 -9.62 1.01 -3.46
C GLY A 139 -10.04 2.48 -3.40
N VAL A 140 -10.06 3.17 -4.53
CA VAL A 140 -10.52 4.56 -4.62
C VAL A 140 -12.02 4.66 -4.35
N ALA A 141 -12.82 3.70 -4.84
CA ALA A 141 -14.24 3.62 -4.53
C ALA A 141 -14.49 3.43 -3.02
N ASN A 142 -13.72 2.55 -2.37
CA ASN A 142 -13.79 2.34 -0.92
C ASN A 142 -13.39 3.60 -0.13
N PHE A 143 -12.38 4.34 -0.59
CA PHE A 143 -12.02 5.63 0.00
C PHE A 143 -13.20 6.60 -0.02
N PHE A 144 -13.82 6.81 -1.18
CA PHE A 144 -14.95 7.73 -1.30
C PHE A 144 -16.22 7.25 -0.57
N ALA A 145 -16.45 5.94 -0.47
CA ALA A 145 -17.54 5.39 0.33
C ALA A 145 -17.34 5.70 1.82
N GLY A 146 -16.13 5.51 2.34
CA GLY A 146 -15.77 5.89 3.72
C GLY A 146 -15.89 7.39 3.95
N PHE A 147 -15.41 8.20 3.01
CA PHE A 147 -15.52 9.64 3.03
C PHE A 147 -16.98 10.11 3.06
N SER A 148 -17.83 9.57 2.20
CA SER A 148 -19.26 9.95 2.13
C SER A 148 -20.00 9.69 3.46
N LYS A 149 -19.65 8.61 4.16
CA LYS A 149 -20.19 8.32 5.49
C LYS A 149 -19.79 9.37 6.52
N VAL A 150 -18.51 9.72 6.59
CA VAL A 150 -18.01 10.75 7.51
C VAL A 150 -18.65 12.10 7.20
N MET A 151 -18.82 12.42 5.94
CA MET A 151 -19.43 13.67 5.50
C MET A 151 -20.89 13.77 5.89
N ALA A 152 -21.66 12.72 5.72
CA ALA A 152 -23.08 12.71 6.11
C ALA A 152 -23.27 13.00 7.61
N GLU A 153 -22.32 12.58 8.44
CA GLU A 153 -22.38 12.75 9.89
C GLU A 153 -21.82 14.10 10.38
N ASN A 154 -20.91 14.75 9.62
CA ASN A 154 -20.08 15.86 10.10
C ASN A 154 -20.08 17.11 9.21
N ILE A 155 -20.99 17.23 8.25
CA ILE A 155 -21.00 18.40 7.36
C ILE A 155 -21.34 19.67 8.15
N ASP A 156 -20.33 20.49 8.39
CA ASP A 156 -20.51 21.89 8.68
C ASP A 156 -20.86 22.63 7.38
N ASN A 157 -21.83 23.52 7.45
CA ASN A 157 -22.29 24.35 6.33
C ASN A 157 -21.20 25.29 5.78
N GLN A 158 -20.02 25.34 6.38
CA GLN A 158 -18.93 26.23 5.99
C GLN A 158 -17.82 25.54 5.16
N CYS A 159 -17.80 24.20 5.10
CA CYS A 159 -16.78 23.48 4.34
C CYS A 159 -16.99 23.68 2.82
N ARG A 160 -15.96 24.20 2.13
CA ARG A 160 -15.98 24.49 0.68
C ARG A 160 -15.02 23.62 -0.12
N ALA A 161 -14.03 23.06 0.52
CA ALA A 161 -13.03 22.22 -0.14
C ALA A 161 -12.59 21.05 0.73
N PHE A 162 -12.38 19.90 0.11
CA PHE A 162 -11.66 18.77 0.69
C PHE A 162 -10.31 18.60 0.05
N HIS A 163 -9.30 18.52 0.89
CA HIS A 163 -7.92 18.36 0.49
C HIS A 163 -7.56 16.88 0.62
N ILE A 164 -7.19 16.25 -0.48
CA ILE A 164 -6.84 14.83 -0.56
C ILE A 164 -5.33 14.73 -0.76
N PHE A 165 -4.63 14.17 0.23
CA PHE A 165 -3.19 13.93 0.18
C PHE A 165 -2.93 12.44 0.00
N LEU A 166 -2.16 12.10 -1.02
CA LEU A 166 -1.82 10.73 -1.34
C LEU A 166 -0.53 10.32 -0.61
N GLY A 167 -0.62 9.28 0.22
CA GLY A 167 0.51 8.71 0.95
C GLY A 167 0.90 7.32 0.43
N GLY A 168 2.16 6.92 0.70
CA GLY A 168 2.71 5.66 0.23
C GLY A 168 3.33 5.74 -1.17
N ASN A 169 4.32 4.89 -1.46
CA ASN A 169 5.06 4.96 -2.73
C ASN A 169 4.20 4.61 -3.95
N ALA A 170 3.22 3.73 -3.78
CA ALA A 170 2.27 3.37 -4.83
C ALA A 170 1.39 4.55 -5.30
N SER A 171 1.24 5.59 -4.47
CA SER A 171 0.48 6.80 -4.83
C SER A 171 1.10 7.60 -5.97
N LYS A 172 2.39 7.37 -6.28
CA LYS A 172 3.07 7.97 -7.46
C LYS A 172 2.61 7.35 -8.78
N SER A 173 1.89 6.23 -8.74
CA SER A 173 1.40 5.58 -9.95
C SER A 173 0.43 6.47 -10.70
N VAL A 174 0.61 6.59 -12.01
CA VAL A 174 -0.32 7.27 -12.92
C VAL A 174 -1.74 6.68 -12.81
N LEU A 175 -1.86 5.39 -12.54
CA LEU A 175 -3.16 4.71 -12.38
C LEU A 175 -3.92 5.22 -11.15
N VAL A 176 -3.22 5.47 -10.04
CA VAL A 176 -3.84 6.02 -8.83
C VAL A 176 -4.38 7.43 -9.11
N LYS A 177 -3.57 8.26 -9.76
CA LYS A 177 -4.01 9.60 -10.14
C LYS A 177 -5.23 9.57 -11.05
N GLN A 178 -5.22 8.76 -12.10
CA GLN A 178 -6.35 8.61 -13.03
C GLN A 178 -7.61 8.12 -12.32
N ALA A 179 -7.50 7.10 -11.44
CA ALA A 179 -8.64 6.57 -10.69
C ALA A 179 -9.27 7.64 -9.78
N PHE A 180 -8.45 8.44 -9.09
CA PHE A 180 -8.96 9.55 -8.27
C PHE A 180 -9.62 10.63 -9.13
N GLU A 181 -9.01 11.06 -10.23
CA GLU A 181 -9.58 12.09 -11.11
C GLU A 181 -10.92 11.64 -11.71
N ASN A 182 -11.00 10.39 -12.20
CA ASN A 182 -12.22 9.83 -12.77
C ASN A 182 -13.35 9.70 -11.73
N THR A 183 -13.01 9.33 -10.51
CA THR A 183 -14.01 9.13 -9.44
C THR A 183 -14.39 10.46 -8.80
N LYS A 184 -13.45 11.38 -8.64
CA LYS A 184 -13.65 12.72 -8.05
C LYS A 184 -14.81 13.48 -8.70
N GLU A 185 -14.88 13.49 -10.01
CA GLU A 185 -15.96 14.21 -10.73
C GLU A 185 -17.34 13.64 -10.44
N LYS A 186 -17.47 12.31 -10.40
CA LYS A 186 -18.73 11.63 -10.09
C LYS A 186 -19.15 11.93 -8.65
N GLN A 187 -18.20 11.83 -7.72
CA GLN A 187 -18.44 12.08 -6.31
C GLN A 187 -18.76 13.55 -6.02
N LEU A 188 -18.11 14.47 -6.73
CA LEU A 188 -18.38 15.90 -6.62
C LEU A 188 -19.83 16.24 -7.01
N LYS A 189 -20.31 15.66 -8.11
CA LYS A 189 -21.73 15.83 -8.55
C LYS A 189 -22.70 15.30 -7.50
N ALA A 190 -22.47 14.07 -7.01
CA ALA A 190 -23.32 13.46 -6.00
C ALA A 190 -23.33 14.28 -4.70
N TYR A 191 -22.16 14.78 -4.29
CA TYR A 191 -22.01 15.57 -3.08
C TYR A 191 -22.73 16.94 -3.19
N LYS A 192 -22.56 17.67 -4.29
CA LYS A 192 -23.27 18.95 -4.53
C LYS A 192 -24.77 18.78 -4.47
N GLN A 193 -25.30 17.70 -5.03
CA GLN A 193 -26.73 17.39 -4.96
C GLN A 193 -27.18 17.11 -3.53
N MET A 194 -26.41 16.32 -2.76
CA MET A 194 -26.76 15.98 -1.38
C MET A 194 -26.67 17.18 -0.43
N ALA A 195 -25.64 18.01 -0.58
CA ALA A 195 -25.41 19.17 0.28
C ALA A 195 -26.17 20.43 -0.16
N SER A 196 -26.82 20.41 -1.32
CA SER A 196 -27.44 21.60 -1.95
C SER A 196 -26.46 22.78 -2.08
N LYS A 197 -25.18 22.49 -2.40
CA LYS A 197 -24.08 23.47 -2.49
C LYS A 197 -23.37 23.31 -3.83
N ASP A 198 -23.23 24.42 -4.55
CA ASP A 198 -22.53 24.46 -5.85
C ASP A 198 -21.05 24.80 -5.73
N ASP A 199 -20.62 25.44 -4.65
CA ASP A 199 -19.27 25.97 -4.44
C ASP A 199 -18.29 24.98 -3.79
N PHE A 200 -18.64 23.69 -3.76
CA PHE A 200 -17.82 22.65 -3.16
C PHE A 200 -16.81 22.05 -4.15
N THR A 201 -15.59 21.75 -3.71
CA THR A 201 -14.56 21.12 -4.54
C THR A 201 -13.72 20.07 -3.80
N PHE A 202 -13.11 19.15 -4.55
CA PHE A 202 -12.04 18.28 -4.12
C PHE A 202 -10.71 18.77 -4.70
N ILE A 203 -9.71 18.93 -3.85
CA ILE A 203 -8.34 19.30 -4.24
C ILE A 203 -7.47 18.08 -4.02
N LEU A 204 -7.05 17.44 -5.10
CA LEU A 204 -6.09 16.32 -5.07
C LEU A 204 -4.67 16.89 -5.15
N TYR A 205 -3.85 16.55 -4.16
CA TYR A 205 -2.45 16.96 -4.15
C TYR A 205 -1.57 15.91 -4.79
N GLU A 206 -0.55 16.39 -5.52
CA GLU A 206 0.46 15.52 -6.07
C GLU A 206 1.24 14.80 -4.96
N PRO A 207 1.66 13.54 -5.19
CA PRO A 207 2.38 12.77 -4.18
C PRO A 207 3.67 13.44 -3.73
N LEU A 208 3.88 13.59 -2.43
CA LEU A 208 5.06 14.23 -1.87
C LEU A 208 6.37 13.63 -2.40
N GLY A 209 7.34 14.51 -2.69
CA GLY A 209 8.65 14.13 -3.22
C GLY A 209 8.67 13.96 -4.75
N THR A 210 7.70 14.51 -5.44
CA THR A 210 7.70 14.75 -6.89
C THR A 210 7.95 16.22 -7.16
N GLU A 211 8.42 16.57 -8.36
CA GLU A 211 8.62 17.96 -8.77
C GLU A 211 7.30 18.73 -8.83
N GLU A 212 6.23 18.04 -9.21
CA GLU A 212 4.88 18.59 -9.27
C GLU A 212 4.37 18.95 -7.87
N SER A 213 4.62 18.10 -6.88
CA SER A 213 4.24 18.40 -5.48
C SER A 213 5.04 19.60 -4.94
N ASP A 214 6.31 19.70 -5.28
CA ASP A 214 7.14 20.83 -4.87
C ASP A 214 6.60 22.15 -5.45
N LYS A 215 6.16 22.17 -6.71
CA LYS A 215 5.51 23.32 -7.33
C LYS A 215 4.21 23.70 -6.64
N GLN A 216 3.33 22.73 -6.38
CA GLN A 216 2.07 22.98 -5.67
C GLN A 216 2.30 23.53 -4.25
N ILE A 217 3.25 22.95 -3.51
CA ILE A 217 3.57 23.43 -2.16
C ILE A 217 4.15 24.85 -2.21
N LEU A 218 5.07 25.12 -3.14
CA LEU A 218 5.63 26.45 -3.34
C LEU A 218 4.55 27.52 -3.61
N GLU A 219 3.55 27.19 -4.43
CA GLU A 219 2.41 28.07 -4.72
C GLU A 219 1.54 28.30 -3.49
N LEU A 220 1.37 27.29 -2.65
CA LEU A 220 0.52 27.37 -1.46
C LEU A 220 1.13 28.16 -0.31
N ILE A 221 2.41 27.93 0.00
CA ILE A 221 3.07 28.49 1.19
C ILE A 221 4.03 29.63 0.88
N GLY A 222 4.32 29.87 -0.39
CA GLY A 222 5.28 30.89 -0.83
C GLY A 222 6.75 30.49 -0.69
N LYS A 223 7.63 31.26 -1.32
CA LYS A 223 9.05 30.90 -1.46
C LYS A 223 9.79 30.78 -0.12
N ASP A 224 9.61 31.76 0.76
CA ASP A 224 10.35 31.80 2.04
C ASP A 224 9.97 30.61 2.94
N ALA A 225 8.67 30.30 3.03
CA ALA A 225 8.19 29.16 3.81
C ALA A 225 8.59 27.82 3.17
N PHE A 226 8.64 27.75 1.84
CA PHE A 226 9.08 26.57 1.11
C PHE A 226 10.58 26.29 1.32
N GLU A 227 11.44 27.31 1.34
CA GLU A 227 12.87 27.17 1.63
C GLU A 227 13.11 26.67 3.06
N VAL A 228 12.36 27.16 4.04
CA VAL A 228 12.41 26.68 5.43
C VAL A 228 11.94 25.24 5.52
N TRP A 229 10.82 24.90 4.87
CA TRP A 229 10.28 23.55 4.82
C TRP A 229 11.24 22.55 4.15
N GLY A 230 11.95 22.98 3.10
CA GLY A 230 12.94 22.18 2.36
C GLY A 230 14.33 22.11 3.01
N GLY A 231 14.57 22.83 4.12
CA GLY A 231 15.90 23.10 4.65
C GLY A 231 16.67 21.92 5.26
N TYR A 232 16.01 20.79 5.55
CA TYR A 232 16.67 19.59 6.06
C TYR A 232 16.44 18.37 5.17
N VAL A 233 15.34 17.66 5.38
CA VAL A 233 14.95 16.51 4.57
C VAL A 233 13.49 16.70 4.20
N LYS A 234 13.23 16.86 2.91
CA LYS A 234 11.85 16.98 2.43
C LYS A 234 11.08 15.68 2.68
N PRO A 235 9.87 15.75 3.23
CA PRO A 235 9.01 14.58 3.32
C PRO A 235 8.66 14.07 1.93
N THR A 236 8.60 12.76 1.80
CA THR A 236 8.15 12.08 0.59
C THR A 236 6.85 11.35 0.88
N CYS A 237 6.16 10.85 -0.14
CA CYS A 237 4.98 10.04 0.06
C CYS A 237 5.23 8.79 0.94
N LYS A 238 6.48 8.32 1.02
CA LYS A 238 6.90 7.21 1.89
C LYS A 238 7.19 7.65 3.32
N THR A 239 7.78 8.84 3.51
CA THR A 239 8.21 9.35 4.83
C THR A 239 7.23 10.33 5.45
N GLY A 240 6.28 10.87 4.69
CA GLY A 240 5.32 11.87 5.16
C GLY A 240 4.51 11.45 6.40
N VAL A 241 4.16 10.16 6.48
CA VAL A 241 3.47 9.62 7.67
C VAL A 241 4.36 9.72 8.91
N ALA A 242 5.66 9.40 8.80
CA ALA A 242 6.60 9.50 9.91
C ALA A 242 6.77 10.96 10.37
N PHE A 243 6.91 11.90 9.44
CA PHE A 243 6.96 13.33 9.75
C PHE A 243 5.66 13.80 10.42
N GLY A 244 4.50 13.43 9.88
CA GLY A 244 3.20 13.77 10.47
C GLY A 244 3.02 13.21 11.89
N LEU A 245 3.50 12.00 12.15
CA LEU A 245 3.49 11.40 13.50
C LEU A 245 4.43 12.14 14.46
N LEU A 246 5.59 12.60 14.01
CA LEU A 246 6.50 13.40 14.81
C LEU A 246 5.88 14.76 15.17
N GLU A 247 5.31 15.45 14.20
CA GLU A 247 4.61 16.72 14.42
C GLU A 247 3.40 16.57 15.32
N SER A 248 2.65 15.48 15.22
CA SER A 248 1.49 15.22 16.11
C SER A 248 1.87 15.04 17.58
N ARG A 249 3.12 14.69 17.87
CA ARG A 249 3.65 14.56 19.25
C ARG A 249 3.93 15.91 19.92
N ASN A 250 4.15 16.96 19.13
CA ASN A 250 4.38 18.28 19.68
C ASN A 250 3.10 18.82 20.32
N LYS A 251 3.12 19.04 21.62
CA LYS A 251 1.99 19.60 22.39
C LYS A 251 1.49 20.96 21.86
N THR A 252 2.29 21.60 21.00
CA THR A 252 1.98 22.84 20.29
C THR A 252 1.30 22.63 18.94
N GLY A 253 1.24 21.38 18.44
CA GLY A 253 0.77 21.05 17.09
C GLY A 253 -0.75 21.05 16.89
N GLY A 254 -1.55 21.23 17.94
CA GLY A 254 -3.00 21.45 17.84
C GLY A 254 -3.81 20.30 17.19
N ILE A 255 -3.33 19.04 17.27
CA ILE A 255 -4.13 17.88 16.88
C ILE A 255 -4.91 17.39 18.08
N GLU A 256 -6.22 17.65 18.09
CA GLU A 256 -7.13 17.08 19.05
C GLU A 256 -7.59 15.71 18.56
N MET A 257 -7.21 14.66 19.30
CA MET A 257 -7.77 13.33 19.11
C MET A 257 -9.08 13.26 19.90
N PRO A 258 -10.21 12.89 19.30
CA PRO A 258 -11.40 12.62 20.09
C PRO A 258 -11.04 11.54 21.11
N SER A 259 -11.40 11.78 22.35
CA SER A 259 -11.09 10.90 23.49
C SER A 259 -11.75 9.53 23.29
N ILE A 260 -11.07 8.67 22.58
CA ILE A 260 -11.27 7.24 22.73
C ILE A 260 -10.39 6.86 23.91
N ASP A 261 -11.01 6.72 25.06
CA ASP A 261 -10.43 6.36 26.36
C ASP A 261 -9.00 6.89 26.63
N SER A 262 -8.89 7.68 27.67
CA SER A 262 -7.76 8.50 28.10
C SER A 262 -6.43 7.78 28.40
N ASN A 263 -6.26 6.55 27.98
CA ASN A 263 -5.00 5.82 28.00
C ASN A 263 -4.54 5.55 26.58
N PRO A 264 -3.35 6.00 26.16
CA PRO A 264 -2.72 5.54 24.93
C PRO A 264 -2.35 4.07 25.10
N VAL A 265 -3.32 3.19 24.87
CA VAL A 265 -3.10 1.74 24.93
C VAL A 265 -2.43 1.34 23.63
N PHE A 266 -1.26 0.75 23.73
CA PHE A 266 -0.64 0.09 22.58
C PHE A 266 -1.58 -1.05 22.12
N LYS A 267 -2.02 -0.98 20.86
CA LYS A 267 -3.14 -1.81 20.36
C LYS A 267 -2.74 -3.25 20.02
N TYR A 268 -1.46 -3.59 20.05
CA TYR A 268 -0.94 -4.85 19.52
C TYR A 268 -0.19 -5.62 20.59
N ASP A 269 -0.29 -6.94 20.53
CA ASP A 269 0.65 -7.80 21.22
C ASP A 269 1.92 -7.93 20.37
N LEU A 270 3.08 -7.91 21.02
CA LEU A 270 4.37 -8.16 20.38
C LEU A 270 4.80 -9.59 20.65
N GLY A 271 5.23 -10.30 19.62
CA GLY A 271 5.59 -11.69 19.78
C GLY A 271 6.29 -12.25 18.55
N VAL A 272 6.49 -13.55 18.57
CA VAL A 272 7.11 -14.31 17.49
C VAL A 272 6.15 -15.35 16.93
N GLU A 273 6.26 -15.64 15.66
CA GLU A 273 5.57 -16.76 15.05
C GLU A 273 6.44 -18.02 15.19
N LYS A 274 5.90 -19.06 15.78
CA LYS A 274 6.55 -20.36 15.90
C LYS A 274 5.54 -21.44 15.52
N GLU A 275 5.93 -22.32 14.60
CA GLU A 275 5.08 -23.43 14.11
C GLU A 275 3.70 -22.98 13.59
N GLY A 276 3.66 -21.80 12.91
CA GLY A 276 2.43 -21.24 12.37
C GLY A 276 1.47 -20.65 13.42
N LYS A 277 1.95 -20.48 14.68
CA LYS A 277 1.19 -19.85 15.77
C LYS A 277 1.90 -18.62 16.29
N PHE A 278 1.14 -17.55 16.52
CA PHE A 278 1.65 -16.36 17.17
C PHE A 278 1.81 -16.60 18.68
N HIS A 279 3.01 -16.37 19.19
CA HIS A 279 3.35 -16.43 20.61
C HIS A 279 3.61 -15.02 21.13
N ALA A 280 2.66 -14.43 21.84
CA ALA A 280 2.83 -13.13 22.45
C ALA A 280 3.94 -13.19 23.52
N LYS A 281 4.93 -12.32 23.39
CA LYS A 281 6.01 -12.13 24.38
C LYS A 281 5.75 -10.91 25.25
N ILE A 282 5.11 -9.90 24.70
CA ILE A 282 4.66 -8.71 25.41
C ILE A 282 3.19 -8.51 25.06
N SER A 283 2.32 -8.65 26.04
CA SER A 283 0.90 -8.38 25.85
C SER A 283 0.65 -6.87 25.89
N ARG A 284 -0.23 -6.37 25.02
CA ARG A 284 -0.71 -5.00 25.01
C ARG A 284 -1.19 -4.54 26.41
N ASP A 285 -1.79 -5.44 27.17
CA ASP A 285 -2.36 -5.15 28.50
C ASP A 285 -1.26 -5.03 29.59
N SER A 286 -0.05 -5.55 29.32
CA SER A 286 1.10 -5.46 30.22
C SER A 286 1.95 -4.20 30.03
N LEU A 287 1.70 -3.45 28.96
CA LEU A 287 2.49 -2.29 28.59
C LEU A 287 2.04 -1.06 29.39
N LYS A 288 2.94 -0.50 30.19
CA LYS A 288 2.71 0.75 30.92
C LYS A 288 3.53 1.88 30.32
N LEU A 289 2.96 3.08 30.31
CA LEU A 289 3.64 4.26 29.83
C LEU A 289 4.89 4.54 30.70
N ASN A 290 6.03 4.81 30.05
CA ASN A 290 7.32 5.07 30.69
C ASN A 290 7.97 3.87 31.42
N GLU A 291 7.51 2.65 31.20
CA GLU A 291 8.21 1.44 31.63
C GLU A 291 8.93 0.76 30.45
N TYR A 292 10.13 0.26 30.72
CA TYR A 292 10.90 -0.52 29.72
C TYR A 292 10.45 -1.97 29.78
N GLN A 293 10.25 -2.56 28.59
CA GLN A 293 10.03 -3.99 28.42
C GLN A 293 11.22 -4.59 27.68
N ILE A 294 11.79 -5.67 28.23
CA ILE A 294 12.92 -6.37 27.62
C ILE A 294 12.37 -7.51 26.77
N PHE A 295 12.67 -7.48 25.49
CA PHE A 295 12.33 -8.53 24.53
C PHE A 295 13.63 -9.25 24.14
N GLN A 296 13.77 -10.52 24.56
CA GLN A 296 14.94 -11.34 24.22
C GLN A 296 14.59 -12.25 23.04
N THR A 297 15.35 -12.12 21.96
CA THR A 297 15.19 -12.92 20.74
C THR A 297 16.32 -13.96 20.55
N LYS A 298 17.29 -14.01 21.44
CA LYS A 298 18.56 -14.78 21.28
C LYS A 298 18.40 -16.25 20.88
N GLU A 299 17.33 -16.89 21.25
CA GLU A 299 17.12 -18.32 20.97
C GLU A 299 16.31 -18.59 19.71
N GLU A 300 15.66 -17.56 19.15
CA GLU A 300 14.62 -17.73 18.12
C GLU A 300 15.01 -17.17 16.74
N TRP A 301 16.03 -16.31 16.68
CA TRP A 301 16.50 -15.67 15.44
C TRP A 301 17.98 -15.99 15.25
N GLY A 302 18.26 -17.18 14.73
CA GLY A 302 19.63 -17.64 14.55
C GLY A 302 20.52 -16.59 13.84
N GLY A 303 21.34 -15.89 14.61
CA GLY A 303 22.37 -15.00 14.11
C GLY A 303 22.28 -13.52 14.47
N PHE A 304 21.24 -13.05 15.17
CA PHE A 304 21.22 -11.68 15.69
C PHE A 304 21.69 -11.64 17.15
N ASP A 305 22.92 -11.18 17.34
CA ASP A 305 23.45 -10.81 18.66
C ASP A 305 23.01 -9.38 19.01
N GLY A 306 21.78 -9.20 19.42
CA GLY A 306 21.25 -7.90 19.82
C GLY A 306 20.33 -7.98 21.03
N LEU A 307 20.54 -7.10 21.98
CA LEU A 307 19.57 -6.77 23.02
C LEU A 307 18.59 -5.76 22.40
N ASP A 308 17.42 -6.23 22.04
CA ASP A 308 16.36 -5.31 21.60
C ASP A 308 15.67 -4.74 22.83
N THR A 309 16.14 -3.59 23.25
CA THR A 309 15.47 -2.79 24.28
C THR A 309 14.54 -1.84 23.56
N LEU A 310 13.26 -2.06 23.66
CA LEU A 310 12.24 -1.10 23.24
C LEU A 310 12.14 -0.02 24.32
N GLN A 311 12.71 1.15 24.03
CA GLN A 311 12.55 2.35 24.83
C GLN A 311 11.25 3.06 24.37
N ARG A 312 10.41 3.42 25.29
CA ARG A 312 9.18 4.19 25.06
C ARG A 312 9.39 5.68 25.16
#